data_9f7d91c0389cdd20dcb29059f1391412
#
_entry.id   9f7d91c0389cdd20dcb29059f1391412
#
_cell.length_a   1.000
_cell.length_b   1.000
_cell.length_c   1.000
_cell.angle_alpha   90.00
_cell.angle_beta   90.00
_cell.angle_gamma   90.00
#
_symmetry.space_group_name_H-M   'P 1'
#
loop_
_entity.id
_entity.type
_entity.pdbx_description
1 polymer ?
#
loop_
_entity_poly.entity_id
_entity_poly.type
_entity_poly.pdbx_seq_one_letter_code
_entity_poly.pdbx_strand_id
1 'polypeptide(L)'
;MNDTTTAGILNITHVTEAKKLDDQFLFATSAYSQIIATLCALLSCVITFHQMYFHLKNYTCVAEQRYIIRILVLVPAYAIYSFLSIMLAVHAMLDSIYVDFIHDIAEAFAIYSFLALCYQYLRGEGNIMLELTGKTIKFSILYGTCCFAGKPYTILFLRFCKIATLQYTLIKPFTSFTSMILMATKKYTVGDFGITSGYLYLFLINNITVTLAVYGLLLFYFATREQLKPFSPLLKFATIKSIIFFSFWQDVLFSILEWSHVITTTNGYSATIIAGIYKNLLICVELVIVAIALRYAFPYSIYVLHLIV
;
A
#
# COMPACT_ATOMS: atom_id res chain seq x y z
N MET A 1 -0.43 -56.24 15.11
CA MET A 1 0.61 -56.02 14.08
C MET A 1 0.45 -54.67 13.35
N ASN A 2 -0.46 -53.80 13.81
CA ASN A 2 -0.79 -52.52 13.15
C ASN A 2 -0.20 -51.25 13.80
N ASP A 3 0.35 -51.36 15.02
CA ASP A 3 0.83 -50.14 15.74
C ASP A 3 2.20 -49.63 15.30
N THR A 4 3.07 -50.52 14.82
CA THR A 4 4.41 -50.14 14.36
C THR A 4 4.41 -49.41 13.02
N THR A 5 3.43 -49.68 12.15
CA THR A 5 3.32 -49.04 10.82
C THR A 5 2.78 -47.62 10.94
N THR A 6 1.85 -47.36 11.87
CA THR A 6 1.26 -46.04 12.11
C THR A 6 2.25 -45.10 12.77
N ALA A 7 3.06 -45.59 13.71
CA ALA A 7 4.13 -44.85 14.34
C ALA A 7 5.27 -44.47 13.37
N GLY A 8 5.57 -45.38 12.42
CA GLY A 8 6.57 -45.11 11.36
C GLY A 8 6.12 -44.04 10.37
N ILE A 9 4.84 -44.05 9.98
CA ILE A 9 4.26 -43.03 9.06
C ILE A 9 4.18 -41.66 9.73
N LEU A 10 3.76 -41.59 11.00
CA LEU A 10 3.77 -40.34 11.80
C LEU A 10 5.17 -39.77 11.95
N ASN A 11 6.19 -40.59 12.18
CA ASN A 11 7.57 -40.14 12.28
C ASN A 11 8.11 -39.63 10.93
N ILE A 12 7.75 -40.26 9.83
CA ILE A 12 8.18 -39.83 8.49
C ILE A 12 7.50 -38.52 8.12
N THR A 13 6.23 -38.30 8.43
CA THR A 13 5.53 -37.03 8.17
C THR A 13 6.11 -35.92 9.01
N HIS A 14 6.39 -36.11 10.30
CA HIS A 14 7.03 -35.11 11.15
C HIS A 14 8.44 -34.75 10.69
N VAL A 15 9.24 -35.72 10.25
CA VAL A 15 10.60 -35.47 9.71
C VAL A 15 10.53 -34.74 8.37
N THR A 16 9.55 -35.04 7.53
CA THR A 16 9.36 -34.38 6.24
C THR A 16 8.86 -32.94 6.41
N GLU A 17 7.96 -32.69 7.37
CA GLU A 17 7.51 -31.35 7.74
C GLU A 17 8.62 -30.51 8.34
N ALA A 18 9.40 -31.06 9.26
CA ALA A 18 10.56 -30.38 9.86
C ALA A 18 11.60 -29.98 8.79
N LYS A 19 11.89 -30.89 7.85
CA LYS A 19 12.82 -30.61 6.76
C LYS A 19 12.28 -29.53 5.80
N LYS A 20 10.98 -29.54 5.51
CA LYS A 20 10.34 -28.53 4.67
C LYS A 20 10.34 -27.15 5.36
N LEU A 21 10.20 -27.11 6.68
CA LEU A 21 10.31 -25.89 7.48
C LEU A 21 11.73 -25.32 7.48
N ASP A 22 12.76 -26.17 7.65
CA ASP A 22 14.16 -25.76 7.58
C ASP A 22 14.52 -25.22 6.19
N ASP A 23 14.02 -25.84 5.13
CA ASP A 23 14.23 -25.39 3.75
C ASP A 23 13.56 -24.02 3.49
N GLN A 24 12.38 -23.76 4.05
CA GLN A 24 11.71 -22.46 3.93
C GLN A 24 12.49 -21.35 4.67
N PHE A 25 12.92 -21.63 5.86
CA PHE A 25 13.74 -20.68 6.62
C PHE A 25 15.06 -20.39 5.92
N LEU A 26 15.72 -21.42 5.41
CA LEU A 26 16.98 -21.30 4.68
C LEU A 26 16.82 -20.41 3.43
N PHE A 27 15.68 -20.46 2.75
CA PHE A 27 15.40 -19.59 1.62
C PHE A 27 15.15 -18.14 2.06
N ALA A 28 14.34 -17.91 3.09
CA ALA A 28 14.01 -16.55 3.55
C ALA A 28 15.26 -15.76 3.97
N THR A 29 16.20 -16.42 4.65
CA THR A 29 17.45 -15.81 5.14
C THR A 29 18.63 -15.99 4.19
N SER A 30 18.43 -16.71 3.07
CA SER A 30 19.50 -17.00 2.11
C SER A 30 20.00 -15.74 1.39
N ALA A 31 21.25 -15.78 0.96
CA ALA A 31 21.81 -14.74 0.10
C ALA A 31 21.01 -14.56 -1.22
N TYR A 32 20.38 -15.60 -1.72
CA TYR A 32 19.56 -15.54 -2.93
C TYR A 32 18.33 -14.65 -2.78
N SER A 33 17.60 -14.75 -1.65
CA SER A 33 16.43 -13.90 -1.39
C SER A 33 16.83 -12.43 -1.27
N GLN A 34 17.95 -12.16 -0.59
CA GLN A 34 18.49 -10.80 -0.45
C GLN A 34 18.95 -10.22 -1.80
N ILE A 35 19.59 -11.02 -2.65
CA ILE A 35 20.00 -10.60 -4.00
C ILE A 35 18.78 -10.30 -4.86
N ILE A 36 17.75 -11.16 -4.85
CA ILE A 36 16.51 -10.94 -5.59
C ILE A 36 15.82 -9.65 -5.12
N ALA A 37 15.67 -9.46 -3.80
CA ALA A 37 15.08 -8.25 -3.24
C ALA A 37 15.86 -6.99 -3.66
N THR A 38 17.20 -7.04 -3.59
CA THR A 38 18.08 -5.93 -3.98
C THR A 38 17.93 -5.58 -5.46
N LEU A 39 17.98 -6.58 -6.34
CA LEU A 39 17.84 -6.38 -7.78
C LEU A 39 16.46 -5.81 -8.14
N CYS A 40 15.39 -6.34 -7.57
CA CYS A 40 14.03 -5.84 -7.80
C CYS A 40 13.84 -4.42 -7.27
N ALA A 41 14.35 -4.12 -6.07
CA ALA A 41 14.28 -2.78 -5.49
C ALA A 41 15.07 -1.76 -6.33
N LEU A 42 16.28 -2.10 -6.76
CA LEU A 42 17.08 -1.25 -7.64
C LEU A 42 16.39 -1.03 -8.99
N LEU A 43 15.87 -2.09 -9.61
CA LEU A 43 15.21 -2.00 -10.92
C LEU A 43 13.96 -1.11 -10.84
N SER A 44 13.12 -1.28 -9.81
CA SER A 44 11.93 -0.44 -9.61
C SER A 44 12.30 1.03 -9.37
N CYS A 45 13.36 1.30 -8.60
CA CYS A 45 13.89 2.63 -8.38
C CYS A 45 14.40 3.26 -9.68
N VAL A 46 15.21 2.53 -10.47
CA VAL A 46 15.76 3.04 -11.75
C VAL A 46 14.64 3.40 -12.72
N ILE A 47 13.63 2.53 -12.89
CA ILE A 47 12.49 2.81 -13.77
C ILE A 47 11.76 4.08 -13.30
N THR A 48 11.52 4.22 -12.01
CA THR A 48 10.76 5.35 -11.46
C THR A 48 11.56 6.64 -11.49
N PHE A 49 12.84 6.64 -11.13
CA PHE A 49 13.69 7.83 -11.21
C PHE A 49 13.89 8.30 -12.65
N HIS A 50 14.02 7.38 -13.60
CA HIS A 50 14.05 7.70 -15.03
C HIS A 50 12.74 8.42 -15.43
N GLN A 51 11.58 7.93 -15.02
CA GLN A 51 10.30 8.56 -15.29
C GLN A 51 10.21 9.96 -14.66
N MET A 52 10.60 10.09 -13.38
CA MET A 52 10.64 11.38 -12.67
C MET A 52 11.55 12.39 -13.37
N TYR A 53 12.73 11.95 -13.83
CA TYR A 53 13.67 12.80 -14.57
C TYR A 53 13.03 13.36 -15.85
N PHE A 54 12.31 12.54 -16.63
CA PHE A 54 11.63 13.02 -17.84
C PHE A 54 10.46 13.96 -17.55
N HIS A 55 9.74 13.77 -16.44
CA HIS A 55 8.73 14.74 -16.00
C HIS A 55 9.35 16.06 -15.57
N LEU A 56 10.51 16.05 -14.93
CA LEU A 56 11.24 17.26 -14.55
C LEU A 56 11.87 17.96 -15.75
N LYS A 57 12.43 17.19 -16.69
CA LYS A 57 13.01 17.75 -17.92
C LYS A 57 11.97 18.47 -18.79
N ASN A 58 10.74 17.93 -18.83
CA ASN A 58 9.63 18.49 -19.61
C ASN A 58 8.57 19.08 -18.67
N TYR A 59 9.00 20.00 -17.79
CA TYR A 59 8.15 20.55 -16.74
C TYR A 59 7.31 21.72 -17.26
N THR A 60 6.24 21.42 -18.02
CA THR A 60 5.36 22.39 -18.67
C THR A 60 4.13 22.74 -17.85
N CYS A 61 3.48 21.73 -17.25
CA CYS A 61 2.29 21.90 -16.42
C CYS A 61 2.62 21.71 -14.93
N VAL A 62 3.19 22.75 -14.31
CA VAL A 62 3.66 22.72 -12.90
C VAL A 62 2.60 22.20 -11.93
N ALA A 63 1.34 22.62 -12.11
CA ALA A 63 0.23 22.26 -11.21
C ALA A 63 -0.06 20.77 -11.17
N GLU A 64 0.09 20.06 -12.29
CA GLU A 64 -0.17 18.63 -12.42
C GLU A 64 1.08 17.81 -12.13
N GLN A 65 2.19 18.15 -12.79
CA GLN A 65 3.43 17.35 -12.75
C GLN A 65 4.03 17.27 -11.35
N ARG A 66 3.89 18.31 -10.50
CA ARG A 66 4.33 18.24 -9.11
C ARG A 66 3.62 17.15 -8.31
N TYR A 67 2.32 16.94 -8.56
CA TYR A 67 1.58 15.86 -7.88
C TYR A 67 1.93 14.49 -8.45
N ILE A 68 2.17 14.42 -9.77
CA ILE A 68 2.64 13.18 -10.42
C ILE A 68 3.99 12.75 -9.84
N ILE A 69 4.96 13.67 -9.71
CA ILE A 69 6.25 13.37 -9.11
C ILE A 69 6.10 12.89 -7.66
N ARG A 70 5.23 13.52 -6.88
CA ARG A 70 4.96 13.10 -5.50
C ARG A 70 4.36 11.68 -5.42
N ILE A 71 3.49 11.33 -6.36
CA ILE A 71 2.94 9.97 -6.46
C ILE A 71 4.04 8.97 -6.85
N LEU A 72 4.91 9.33 -7.80
CA LEU A 72 6.00 8.47 -8.23
C LEU A 72 7.00 8.17 -7.11
N VAL A 73 7.20 9.08 -6.15
CA VAL A 73 8.06 8.85 -4.96
C VAL A 73 7.59 7.66 -4.13
N LEU A 74 6.32 7.26 -4.23
CA LEU A 74 5.79 6.11 -3.51
C LEU A 74 6.59 4.82 -3.80
N VAL A 75 6.91 4.54 -5.06
CA VAL A 75 7.63 3.31 -5.45
C VAL A 75 9.04 3.24 -4.84
N PRO A 76 9.92 4.25 -4.96
CA PRO A 76 11.21 4.23 -4.28
C PRO A 76 11.08 4.14 -2.75
N ALA A 77 10.08 4.81 -2.15
CA ALA A 77 9.85 4.74 -0.72
C ALA A 77 9.53 3.30 -0.27
N TYR A 78 8.62 2.62 -0.97
CA TYR A 78 8.30 1.21 -0.71
C TYR A 78 9.47 0.28 -0.98
N ALA A 79 10.23 0.51 -2.07
CA ALA A 79 11.39 -0.32 -2.41
C ALA A 79 12.48 -0.23 -1.34
N ILE A 80 12.80 0.98 -0.88
CA ILE A 80 13.77 1.22 0.18
C ILE A 80 13.27 0.61 1.50
N TYR A 81 11.99 0.82 1.84
CA TYR A 81 11.36 0.24 3.01
C TYR A 81 11.48 -1.27 3.04
N SER A 82 11.00 -1.95 1.99
CA SER A 82 10.99 -3.42 1.95
C SER A 82 12.39 -4.01 1.97
N PHE A 83 13.33 -3.39 1.25
CA PHE A 83 14.74 -3.79 1.26
C PHE A 83 15.36 -3.63 2.65
N LEU A 84 15.20 -2.47 3.29
CA LEU A 84 15.75 -2.23 4.63
C LEU A 84 15.10 -3.15 5.66
N SER A 85 13.80 -3.38 5.59
CA SER A 85 13.09 -4.29 6.49
C SER A 85 13.65 -5.72 6.42
N ILE A 86 13.95 -6.23 5.20
CA ILE A 86 14.60 -7.53 5.03
C ILE A 86 16.00 -7.52 5.66
N MET A 87 16.81 -6.51 5.37
CA MET A 87 18.18 -6.42 5.90
C MET A 87 18.19 -6.33 7.43
N LEU A 88 17.34 -5.51 8.02
CA LEU A 88 17.22 -5.37 9.47
C LEU A 88 16.74 -6.66 10.13
N ALA A 89 15.75 -7.35 9.53
CA ALA A 89 15.25 -8.62 10.03
C ALA A 89 16.33 -9.72 10.02
N VAL A 90 17.08 -9.84 8.92
CA VAL A 90 18.14 -10.87 8.78
C VAL A 90 19.32 -10.59 9.70
N HIS A 91 19.71 -9.33 9.89
CA HIS A 91 20.87 -8.96 10.70
C HIS A 91 20.53 -8.64 12.17
N ALA A 92 19.23 -8.73 12.55
CA ALA A 92 18.73 -8.41 13.92
C ALA A 92 19.22 -7.05 14.44
N MET A 93 19.38 -6.06 13.55
CA MET A 93 20.06 -4.80 13.87
C MET A 93 19.18 -3.75 14.52
N LEU A 94 17.89 -3.69 14.17
CA LEU A 94 16.94 -2.69 14.69
C LEU A 94 15.50 -3.16 14.49
N ASP A 95 14.58 -2.64 15.30
CA ASP A 95 13.15 -2.82 15.06
C ASP A 95 12.74 -2.09 13.79
N SER A 96 11.99 -2.75 12.91
CA SER A 96 11.54 -2.20 11.62
C SER A 96 10.63 -0.97 11.77
N ILE A 97 10.13 -0.70 12.96
CA ILE A 97 9.13 0.34 13.24
C ILE A 97 9.53 1.75 12.78
N TYR A 98 10.85 2.08 12.79
CA TYR A 98 11.33 3.37 12.28
C TYR A 98 11.19 3.46 10.75
N VAL A 99 11.40 2.34 10.08
CA VAL A 99 11.27 2.26 8.62
C VAL A 99 9.80 2.24 8.23
N ASP A 100 8.96 1.56 9.04
CA ASP A 100 7.51 1.54 8.91
C ASP A 100 6.92 2.95 8.99
N PHE A 101 7.43 3.80 9.88
CA PHE A 101 6.99 5.19 10.03
C PHE A 101 7.19 6.01 8.74
N ILE A 102 8.36 5.90 8.11
CA ILE A 102 8.65 6.62 6.84
C ILE A 102 7.76 6.11 5.72
N HIS A 103 7.56 4.81 5.64
CA HIS A 103 6.67 4.16 4.70
C HIS A 103 5.22 4.66 4.83
N ASP A 104 4.69 4.71 6.05
CA ASP A 104 3.33 5.16 6.36
C ASP A 104 3.09 6.63 5.97
N ILE A 105 4.09 7.50 6.15
CA ILE A 105 4.04 8.89 5.69
C ILE A 105 3.98 8.95 4.16
N ALA A 106 4.80 8.16 3.47
CA ALA A 106 4.83 8.16 2.02
C ALA A 106 3.48 7.70 1.43
N GLU A 107 2.87 6.66 2.02
CA GLU A 107 1.55 6.17 1.64
C GLU A 107 0.45 7.23 1.79
N ALA A 108 0.36 7.82 2.98
CA ALA A 108 -0.62 8.86 3.28
C ALA A 108 -0.48 10.06 2.33
N PHE A 109 0.77 10.46 2.04
CA PHE A 109 1.08 11.56 1.14
C PHE A 109 0.74 11.26 -0.34
N ALA A 110 0.90 10.01 -0.77
CA ALA A 110 0.53 9.58 -2.12
C ALA A 110 -0.99 9.65 -2.35
N ILE A 111 -1.80 9.19 -1.38
CA ILE A 111 -3.27 9.26 -1.46
C ILE A 111 -3.73 10.71 -1.55
N TYR A 112 -3.17 11.60 -0.71
CA TYR A 112 -3.45 13.03 -0.78
C TYR A 112 -3.08 13.62 -2.15
N SER A 113 -1.87 13.31 -2.62
CA SER A 113 -1.37 13.83 -3.90
C SER A 113 -2.21 13.37 -5.08
N PHE A 114 -2.74 12.15 -5.03
CA PHE A 114 -3.66 11.65 -6.05
C PHE A 114 -5.00 12.40 -6.05
N LEU A 115 -5.60 12.61 -4.89
CA LEU A 115 -6.82 13.41 -4.81
C LEU A 115 -6.59 14.82 -5.33
N ALA A 116 -5.50 15.47 -4.90
CA ALA A 116 -5.14 16.81 -5.36
C ALA A 116 -4.91 16.87 -6.88
N LEU A 117 -4.30 15.84 -7.47
CA LEU A 117 -4.14 15.70 -8.92
C LEU A 117 -5.49 15.62 -9.64
N CYS A 118 -6.43 14.85 -9.11
CA CYS A 118 -7.79 14.76 -9.66
C CYS A 118 -8.50 16.12 -9.67
N TYR A 119 -8.35 16.88 -8.58
CA TYR A 119 -8.88 18.26 -8.52
C TYR A 119 -8.22 19.20 -9.54
N GLN A 120 -6.92 19.04 -9.81
CA GLN A 120 -6.21 19.82 -10.85
C GLN A 120 -6.72 19.47 -12.26
N TYR A 121 -6.88 18.21 -12.59
CA TYR A 121 -7.45 17.79 -13.88
C TYR A 121 -8.85 18.35 -14.13
N LEU A 122 -9.63 18.52 -13.07
CA LEU A 122 -11.00 19.06 -13.14
C LEU A 122 -11.06 20.58 -12.96
N ARG A 123 -9.91 21.27 -12.90
CA ARG A 123 -9.80 22.72 -12.75
C ARG A 123 -10.50 23.28 -11.49
N GLY A 124 -10.54 22.47 -10.42
CA GLY A 124 -11.03 22.89 -9.10
C GLY A 124 -12.50 22.60 -8.80
N GLU A 125 -12.90 22.87 -7.56
CA GLU A 125 -14.23 22.54 -7.04
C GLU A 125 -15.38 23.24 -7.78
N GLY A 126 -15.17 24.48 -8.23
CA GLY A 126 -16.18 25.25 -8.94
C GLY A 126 -16.59 24.61 -10.26
N ASN A 127 -15.63 24.21 -11.08
CA ASN A 127 -15.92 23.55 -12.36
C ASN A 127 -16.56 22.17 -12.17
N ILE A 128 -16.11 21.43 -11.16
CA ILE A 128 -16.74 20.14 -10.80
C ILE A 128 -18.23 20.35 -10.48
N MET A 129 -18.54 21.37 -9.68
CA MET A 129 -19.94 21.65 -9.30
C MET A 129 -20.78 22.11 -10.45
N LEU A 130 -20.24 22.96 -11.35
CA LEU A 130 -20.98 23.39 -12.55
C LEU A 130 -21.44 22.21 -13.39
N GLU A 131 -20.60 21.21 -13.57
CA GLU A 131 -20.94 20.03 -14.36
C GLU A 131 -21.78 18.98 -13.62
N LEU A 132 -21.73 18.96 -12.28
CA LEU A 132 -22.55 18.08 -11.45
C LEU A 132 -23.94 18.67 -11.16
N THR A 133 -24.14 19.97 -11.38
CA THR A 133 -25.43 20.62 -11.15
C THR A 133 -26.53 19.95 -11.99
N GLY A 134 -27.64 19.58 -11.35
CA GLY A 134 -28.77 18.88 -11.98
C GLY A 134 -28.61 17.36 -12.10
N LYS A 135 -27.45 16.79 -11.77
CA LYS A 135 -27.25 15.31 -11.73
C LYS A 135 -27.60 14.78 -10.34
N THR A 136 -28.19 13.57 -10.29
CA THR A 136 -28.48 12.85 -9.05
C THR A 136 -27.55 11.67 -8.88
N ILE A 137 -27.28 11.32 -7.62
CA ILE A 137 -26.45 10.17 -7.26
C ILE A 137 -27.19 8.89 -7.65
N LYS A 138 -26.60 8.10 -8.56
CA LYS A 138 -27.16 6.82 -9.00
C LYS A 138 -27.01 5.77 -7.89
N PHE A 139 -28.06 4.95 -7.72
CA PHE A 139 -28.02 3.82 -6.81
C PHE A 139 -27.01 2.78 -7.29
N SER A 140 -26.09 2.38 -6.41
CA SER A 140 -25.20 1.26 -6.66
C SER A 140 -24.75 0.61 -5.34
N ILE A 141 -25.01 -0.67 -5.20
CA ILE A 141 -24.56 -1.46 -4.05
C ILE A 141 -23.04 -1.60 -4.07
N LEU A 142 -22.45 -1.82 -5.26
CA LEU A 142 -21.00 -2.01 -5.43
C LEU A 142 -20.18 -0.80 -4.94
N TYR A 143 -20.75 0.38 -4.98
CA TYR A 143 -20.08 1.64 -4.63
C TYR A 143 -20.57 2.25 -3.32
N GLY A 144 -21.43 1.53 -2.59
CA GLY A 144 -21.94 1.98 -1.30
C GLY A 144 -22.77 3.27 -1.36
N THR A 145 -23.34 3.62 -2.55
CA THR A 145 -24.13 4.83 -2.72
C THR A 145 -25.58 4.67 -2.29
N CYS A 146 -25.94 3.54 -1.68
CA CYS A 146 -27.32 3.24 -1.27
C CYS A 146 -27.93 4.35 -0.39
N CYS A 147 -27.15 4.90 0.55
CA CYS A 147 -27.61 5.94 1.48
C CYS A 147 -27.72 7.33 0.84
N PHE A 148 -27.09 7.55 -0.32
CA PHE A 148 -27.05 8.83 -1.02
C PHE A 148 -27.87 8.80 -2.34
N ALA A 149 -28.39 7.64 -2.72
CA ALA A 149 -29.14 7.48 -3.97
C ALA A 149 -30.32 8.46 -4.08
N GLY A 150 -30.49 9.04 -5.27
CA GLY A 150 -31.56 10.02 -5.56
C GLY A 150 -31.31 11.44 -5.05
N LYS A 151 -30.28 11.67 -4.20
CA LYS A 151 -29.91 13.02 -3.78
C LYS A 151 -29.13 13.76 -4.87
N PRO A 152 -29.32 15.09 -5.02
CA PRO A 152 -28.51 15.87 -5.94
C PRO A 152 -27.07 15.97 -5.43
N TYR A 153 -26.11 16.08 -6.35
CA TYR A 153 -24.74 16.41 -5.99
C TYR A 153 -24.67 17.83 -5.43
N THR A 154 -24.04 17.97 -4.28
CA THR A 154 -23.87 19.24 -3.58
C THR A 154 -22.39 19.51 -3.28
N ILE A 155 -22.05 20.77 -3.01
CA ILE A 155 -20.70 21.13 -2.58
C ILE A 155 -20.30 20.41 -1.26
N LEU A 156 -21.28 20.13 -0.41
CA LEU A 156 -21.08 19.37 0.84
C LEU A 156 -20.63 17.93 0.55
N PHE A 157 -21.16 17.32 -0.51
CA PHE A 157 -20.72 16.00 -0.96
C PHE A 157 -19.24 16.00 -1.38
N LEU A 158 -18.80 16.98 -2.18
CA LEU A 158 -17.39 17.10 -2.57
C LEU A 158 -16.47 17.35 -1.35
N ARG A 159 -16.92 18.21 -0.43
CA ARG A 159 -16.19 18.46 0.82
C ARG A 159 -16.10 17.21 1.68
N PHE A 160 -17.18 16.43 1.78
CA PHE A 160 -17.15 15.15 2.48
C PHE A 160 -16.11 14.20 1.87
N CYS A 161 -16.09 14.02 0.55
CA CYS A 161 -15.10 13.18 -0.14
C CYS A 161 -13.67 13.66 0.16
N LYS A 162 -13.44 14.97 0.15
CA LYS A 162 -12.15 15.59 0.43
C LYS A 162 -11.73 15.38 1.89
N ILE A 163 -12.61 15.63 2.83
CA ILE A 163 -12.33 15.45 4.28
C ILE A 163 -12.09 13.98 4.60
N ALA A 164 -12.91 13.06 4.04
CA ALA A 164 -12.75 11.63 4.22
C ALA A 164 -11.39 11.11 3.73
N THR A 165 -10.84 11.71 2.67
CA THR A 165 -9.50 11.35 2.17
C THR A 165 -8.39 12.04 2.98
N LEU A 166 -8.56 13.33 3.31
CA LEU A 166 -7.55 14.09 4.05
C LEU A 166 -7.34 13.60 5.48
N GLN A 167 -8.40 13.10 6.14
CA GLN A 167 -8.30 12.59 7.50
C GLN A 167 -7.31 11.43 7.61
N TYR A 168 -7.24 10.55 6.60
CA TYR A 168 -6.26 9.47 6.56
C TYR A 168 -4.83 9.99 6.49
N THR A 169 -4.59 11.02 5.68
CA THR A 169 -3.28 11.66 5.52
C THR A 169 -2.75 12.25 6.83
N LEU A 170 -3.66 12.68 7.72
CA LEU A 170 -3.30 13.20 9.03
C LEU A 170 -3.20 12.10 10.09
N ILE A 171 -4.17 11.19 10.13
CA ILE A 171 -4.26 10.17 11.19
C ILE A 171 -3.15 9.12 11.02
N LYS A 172 -2.83 8.69 9.80
CA LYS A 172 -1.84 7.65 9.56
C LYS A 172 -0.44 7.98 10.14
N PRO A 173 0.17 9.15 9.86
CA PRO A 173 1.43 9.53 10.50
C PRO A 173 1.34 9.63 12.02
N PHE A 174 0.18 10.11 12.53
CA PHE A 174 -0.02 10.24 13.97
C PHE A 174 -0.12 8.87 14.67
N THR A 175 -0.86 7.92 14.10
CA THR A 175 -0.94 6.55 14.64
C THR A 175 0.40 5.83 14.54
N SER A 176 1.15 6.05 13.48
CA SER A 176 2.49 5.47 13.29
C SER A 176 3.49 6.02 14.32
N PHE A 177 3.43 7.33 14.59
CA PHE A 177 4.23 7.92 15.67
C PHE A 177 3.83 7.39 17.06
N THR A 178 2.54 7.20 17.28
CA THR A 178 2.02 6.63 18.52
C THR A 178 2.48 5.17 18.70
N SER A 179 2.52 4.37 17.63
CA SER A 179 3.04 2.99 17.69
C SER A 179 4.51 2.94 18.11
N MET A 180 5.34 3.88 17.62
CA MET A 180 6.73 4.02 18.05
C MET A 180 6.87 4.28 19.57
N ILE A 181 6.05 5.20 20.09
CA ILE A 181 6.05 5.52 21.54
C ILE A 181 5.61 4.31 22.36
N LEU A 182 4.53 3.63 21.92
CA LEU A 182 4.00 2.46 22.63
C LEU A 182 4.99 1.29 22.61
N MET A 183 5.74 1.11 21.52
CA MET A 183 6.80 0.10 21.44
C MET A 183 7.96 0.42 22.40
N ALA A 184 8.40 1.66 22.45
CA ALA A 184 9.42 2.11 23.39
C ALA A 184 9.01 1.87 24.86
N THR A 185 7.70 1.95 25.16
CA THR A 185 7.15 1.68 26.50
C THR A 185 6.79 0.20 26.72
N LYS A 186 7.11 -0.70 25.79
CA LYS A 186 6.80 -2.15 25.83
C LYS A 186 5.30 -2.47 25.98
N LYS A 187 4.43 -1.57 25.55
CA LYS A 187 2.97 -1.74 25.51
C LYS A 187 2.42 -2.06 24.12
N TYR A 188 3.31 -2.29 23.17
CA TYR A 188 2.97 -2.58 21.78
C TYR A 188 3.81 -3.76 21.30
N THR A 189 3.11 -4.81 20.91
CA THR A 189 3.72 -5.99 20.27
C THR A 189 2.96 -6.24 18.98
N VAL A 190 3.65 -6.26 17.85
CA VAL A 190 3.05 -6.52 16.54
C VAL A 190 2.38 -7.90 16.56
N GLY A 191 1.12 -7.97 16.10
CA GLY A 191 0.35 -9.22 16.06
C GLY A 191 -0.37 -9.58 17.37
N ASP A 192 -0.19 -8.81 18.45
CA ASP A 192 -0.93 -9.04 19.71
C ASP A 192 -2.30 -8.34 19.70
N PHE A 193 -3.35 -9.10 19.46
CA PHE A 193 -4.75 -8.65 19.49
C PHE A 193 -5.38 -8.65 20.90
N GLY A 194 -4.58 -8.73 21.95
CA GLY A 194 -5.04 -8.62 23.33
C GLY A 194 -5.69 -7.25 23.61
N ILE A 195 -6.75 -7.23 24.44
CA ILE A 195 -7.47 -5.99 24.80
C ILE A 195 -6.54 -5.00 25.54
N THR A 196 -5.50 -5.49 26.19
CA THR A 196 -4.50 -4.67 26.89
C THR A 196 -3.38 -4.17 25.98
N SER A 197 -3.29 -4.67 24.73
CA SER A 197 -2.29 -4.30 23.75
C SER A 197 -2.69 -3.03 22.99
N GLY A 198 -1.75 -2.09 22.86
CA GLY A 198 -1.94 -0.89 22.05
C GLY A 198 -2.09 -1.21 20.54
N TYR A 199 -1.60 -2.38 20.09
CA TYR A 199 -1.69 -2.82 18.71
C TYR A 199 -3.12 -2.92 18.21
N LEU A 200 -4.02 -3.55 18.95
CA LEU A 200 -5.42 -3.72 18.56
C LEU A 200 -6.12 -2.37 18.27
N TYR A 201 -5.92 -1.40 19.13
CA TYR A 201 -6.57 -0.09 18.99
C TYR A 201 -6.06 0.68 17.78
N LEU A 202 -4.74 0.71 17.58
CA LEU A 202 -4.14 1.37 16.41
C LEU A 202 -4.51 0.66 15.11
N PHE A 203 -4.57 -0.67 15.12
CA PHE A 203 -5.03 -1.47 13.99
C PHE A 203 -6.48 -1.11 13.61
N LEU A 204 -7.41 -1.03 14.57
CA LEU A 204 -8.80 -0.66 14.31
C LEU A 204 -8.92 0.77 13.78
N ILE A 205 -8.22 1.74 14.40
CA ILE A 205 -8.23 3.13 13.94
C ILE A 205 -7.73 3.21 12.50
N ASN A 206 -6.60 2.58 12.17
CA ASN A 206 -6.03 2.59 10.82
C ASN A 206 -6.98 1.96 9.79
N ASN A 207 -7.62 0.82 10.14
CA ASN A 207 -8.57 0.17 9.22
C ASN A 207 -9.82 1.01 8.97
N ILE A 208 -10.37 1.66 9.99
CA ILE A 208 -11.54 2.54 9.84
C ILE A 208 -11.16 3.76 8.98
N THR A 209 -10.02 4.39 9.26
CA THR A 209 -9.60 5.61 8.55
C THR A 209 -9.24 5.36 7.10
N VAL A 210 -8.55 4.25 6.77
CA VAL A 210 -8.24 3.89 5.39
C VAL A 210 -9.51 3.51 4.62
N THR A 211 -10.43 2.78 5.25
CA THR A 211 -11.70 2.41 4.63
C THR A 211 -12.52 3.66 4.28
N LEU A 212 -12.60 4.61 5.21
CA LEU A 212 -13.30 5.88 4.98
C LEU A 212 -12.64 6.72 3.89
N ALA A 213 -11.31 6.78 3.86
CA ALA A 213 -10.57 7.50 2.82
C ALA A 213 -10.79 6.92 1.43
N VAL A 214 -10.69 5.59 1.32
CA VAL A 214 -10.95 4.87 0.07
C VAL A 214 -12.39 5.04 -0.39
N TYR A 215 -13.35 4.97 0.54
CA TYR A 215 -14.76 5.20 0.26
C TYR A 215 -15.01 6.62 -0.27
N GLY A 216 -14.45 7.65 0.40
CA GLY A 216 -14.53 9.04 -0.07
C GLY A 216 -13.94 9.23 -1.47
N LEU A 217 -12.80 8.58 -1.75
CA LEU A 217 -12.14 8.65 -3.04
C LEU A 217 -12.93 7.93 -4.14
N LEU A 218 -13.56 6.80 -3.83
CA LEU A 218 -14.46 6.09 -4.75
C LEU A 218 -15.70 6.93 -5.07
N LEU A 219 -16.35 7.52 -4.07
CA LEU A 219 -17.49 8.40 -4.27
C LEU A 219 -17.14 9.59 -5.15
N PHE A 220 -15.98 10.21 -4.92
CA PHE A 220 -15.47 11.30 -5.77
C PHE A 220 -15.26 10.83 -7.21
N TYR A 221 -14.60 9.68 -7.40
CA TYR A 221 -14.39 9.11 -8.73
C TYR A 221 -15.71 8.86 -9.47
N PHE A 222 -16.73 8.30 -8.79
CA PHE A 222 -18.03 8.05 -9.43
C PHE A 222 -18.74 9.33 -9.83
N ALA A 223 -18.69 10.35 -8.99
CA ALA A 223 -19.28 11.64 -9.29
C ALA A 223 -18.63 12.30 -10.53
N THR A 224 -17.30 12.16 -10.65
CA THR A 224 -16.50 12.86 -11.66
C THR A 224 -16.00 11.97 -12.81
N ARG A 225 -16.48 10.72 -12.89
CA ARG A 225 -16.01 9.71 -13.85
C ARG A 225 -16.02 10.17 -15.29
N GLU A 226 -17.09 10.81 -15.73
CA GLU A 226 -17.24 11.27 -17.11
C GLU A 226 -16.23 12.37 -17.45
N GLN A 227 -16.01 13.29 -16.52
CA GLN A 227 -15.09 14.42 -16.66
C GLN A 227 -13.63 13.97 -16.65
N LEU A 228 -13.32 12.99 -15.79
CA LEU A 228 -11.98 12.44 -15.67
C LEU A 228 -11.62 11.44 -16.78
N LYS A 229 -12.59 10.92 -17.53
CA LYS A 229 -12.38 9.89 -18.56
C LYS A 229 -11.23 10.19 -19.53
N PRO A 230 -11.03 11.44 -20.03
CA PRO A 230 -9.92 11.76 -20.93
C PRO A 230 -8.54 11.57 -20.30
N PHE A 231 -8.44 11.66 -18.97
CA PHE A 231 -7.17 11.55 -18.23
C PHE A 231 -6.86 10.12 -17.76
N SER A 232 -7.63 9.11 -18.20
CA SER A 232 -7.50 7.71 -17.78
C SER A 232 -7.39 7.53 -16.26
N PRO A 233 -8.31 8.10 -15.46
CA PRO A 233 -8.20 8.16 -14.01
C PRO A 233 -8.28 6.78 -13.37
N LEU A 234 -9.02 5.86 -13.99
CA LEU A 234 -9.19 4.50 -13.49
C LEU A 234 -7.85 3.75 -13.46
N LEU A 235 -7.05 3.88 -14.54
CA LEU A 235 -5.72 3.26 -14.59
C LEU A 235 -4.79 3.86 -13.52
N LYS A 236 -4.78 5.19 -13.41
CA LYS A 236 -3.97 5.91 -12.40
C LYS A 236 -4.38 5.52 -10.99
N PHE A 237 -5.68 5.51 -10.71
CA PHE A 237 -6.22 5.10 -9.43
C PHE A 237 -5.94 3.63 -9.12
N ALA A 238 -6.19 2.73 -10.08
CA ALA A 238 -5.97 1.31 -9.91
C ALA A 238 -4.49 1.00 -9.61
N THR A 239 -3.55 1.66 -10.31
CA THR A 239 -2.12 1.44 -10.10
C THR A 239 -1.66 1.91 -8.72
N ILE A 240 -2.10 3.11 -8.26
CA ILE A 240 -1.75 3.60 -6.93
C ILE A 240 -2.40 2.71 -5.86
N LYS A 241 -3.69 2.38 -6.07
CA LYS A 241 -4.43 1.56 -5.13
C LYS A 241 -3.92 0.13 -5.06
N SER A 242 -3.39 -0.43 -6.17
CA SER A 242 -2.89 -1.80 -6.20
C SER A 242 -1.73 -2.00 -5.22
N ILE A 243 -0.82 -1.03 -5.08
CA ILE A 243 0.29 -1.11 -4.11
C ILE A 243 -0.27 -1.28 -2.69
N ILE A 244 -1.16 -0.36 -2.28
CA ILE A 244 -1.75 -0.34 -0.94
C ILE A 244 -2.64 -1.56 -0.70
N PHE A 245 -3.39 -1.97 -1.73
CA PHE A 245 -4.30 -3.11 -1.66
C PHE A 245 -3.54 -4.44 -1.55
N PHE A 246 -2.49 -4.62 -2.34
CA PHE A 246 -1.67 -5.84 -2.27
C PHE A 246 -0.95 -5.94 -0.93
N SER A 247 -0.34 -4.85 -0.44
CA SER A 247 0.30 -4.84 0.88
C SER A 247 -0.67 -5.24 1.98
N PHE A 248 -1.91 -4.69 1.99
CA PHE A 248 -2.94 -5.04 2.97
C PHE A 248 -3.33 -6.52 2.91
N TRP A 249 -3.60 -7.06 1.69
CA TRP A 249 -3.97 -8.47 1.54
C TRP A 249 -2.83 -9.42 1.88
N GLN A 250 -1.60 -9.02 1.63
CA GLN A 250 -0.42 -9.77 2.05
C GLN A 250 -0.31 -9.81 3.58
N ASP A 251 -0.56 -8.71 4.28
CA ASP A 251 -0.59 -8.71 5.74
C ASP A 251 -1.64 -9.68 6.29
N VAL A 252 -2.84 -9.68 5.71
CA VAL A 252 -3.91 -10.63 6.08
C VAL A 252 -3.48 -12.06 5.75
N LEU A 253 -2.94 -12.31 4.56
CA LEU A 253 -2.51 -13.65 4.13
C LEU A 253 -1.43 -14.21 5.05
N PHE A 254 -0.38 -13.43 5.32
CA PHE A 254 0.73 -13.87 6.17
C PHE A 254 0.30 -14.04 7.63
N SER A 255 -0.62 -13.22 8.13
CA SER A 255 -1.22 -13.41 9.46
C SER A 255 -2.02 -14.73 9.55
N ILE A 256 -2.75 -15.10 8.49
CA ILE A 256 -3.45 -16.39 8.43
C ILE A 256 -2.45 -17.56 8.37
N LEU A 257 -1.37 -17.45 7.60
CA LEU A 257 -0.32 -18.47 7.50
C LEU A 257 0.42 -18.67 8.83
N GLU A 258 0.62 -17.58 9.58
CA GLU A 258 1.18 -17.63 10.94
C GLU A 258 0.20 -18.30 11.91
N TRP A 259 -1.07 -17.91 11.90
CA TRP A 259 -2.10 -18.47 12.75
C TRP A 259 -2.34 -19.97 12.48
N SER A 260 -2.28 -20.40 11.22
CA SER A 260 -2.44 -21.81 10.80
C SER A 260 -1.17 -22.65 11.05
N HIS A 261 -0.14 -22.10 11.68
CA HIS A 261 1.16 -22.77 11.93
C HIS A 261 1.86 -23.30 10.66
N VAL A 262 1.54 -22.76 9.49
CA VAL A 262 2.29 -23.01 8.24
C VAL A 262 3.65 -22.34 8.30
N ILE A 263 3.71 -21.14 8.92
CA ILE A 263 4.96 -20.45 9.24
C ILE A 263 5.18 -20.61 10.75
N THR A 264 6.24 -21.28 11.13
CA THR A 264 6.58 -21.54 12.55
C THR A 264 7.92 -20.91 12.93
N THR A 265 8.12 -20.74 14.21
CA THR A 265 9.42 -20.31 14.76
C THR A 265 10.51 -21.33 14.44
N THR A 266 11.60 -20.88 13.81
CA THR A 266 12.73 -21.74 13.43
C THR A 266 14.05 -21.01 13.71
N ASN A 267 15.02 -21.73 14.26
CA ASN A 267 16.40 -21.24 14.50
C ASN A 267 16.49 -19.90 15.26
N GLY A 268 15.60 -19.66 16.22
CA GLY A 268 15.60 -18.43 17.05
C GLY A 268 14.86 -17.23 16.43
N TYR A 269 14.34 -17.33 15.22
CA TYR A 269 13.49 -16.31 14.62
C TYR A 269 12.01 -16.61 14.86
N SER A 270 11.24 -15.60 15.24
CA SER A 270 9.79 -15.76 15.39
C SER A 270 9.10 -15.95 14.04
N ALA A 271 7.94 -16.63 14.03
CA ALA A 271 7.12 -16.80 12.84
C ALA A 271 6.78 -15.45 12.17
N THR A 272 6.53 -14.42 12.98
CA THR A 272 6.24 -13.05 12.51
C THR A 272 7.40 -12.43 11.72
N ILE A 273 8.66 -12.65 12.15
CA ILE A 273 9.84 -12.15 11.43
C ILE A 273 9.97 -12.86 10.09
N ILE A 274 9.81 -14.16 10.05
CA ILE A 274 9.90 -14.95 8.82
C ILE A 274 8.78 -14.53 7.84
N ALA A 275 7.55 -14.39 8.32
CA ALA A 275 6.41 -13.88 7.54
C ALA A 275 6.70 -12.48 6.97
N GLY A 276 7.28 -11.59 7.78
CA GLY A 276 7.71 -10.25 7.37
C GLY A 276 8.75 -10.26 6.25
N ILE A 277 9.74 -11.15 6.30
CA ILE A 277 10.76 -11.29 5.24
C ILE A 277 10.09 -11.72 3.92
N TYR A 278 9.23 -12.74 3.94
CA TYR A 278 8.52 -13.19 2.74
C TYR A 278 7.61 -12.11 2.16
N LYS A 279 6.86 -11.41 3.03
CA LYS A 279 6.01 -10.29 2.61
C LYS A 279 6.84 -9.22 1.90
N ASN A 280 7.92 -8.76 2.50
CA ASN A 280 8.75 -7.71 1.93
C ASN A 280 9.46 -8.14 0.64
N LEU A 281 9.85 -9.42 0.53
CA LEU A 281 10.38 -9.98 -0.71
C LEU A 281 9.35 -9.94 -1.84
N LEU A 282 8.10 -10.33 -1.55
CA LEU A 282 7.00 -10.29 -2.52
C LEU A 282 6.70 -8.86 -2.94
N ILE A 283 6.66 -7.91 -2.00
CA ILE A 283 6.51 -6.48 -2.30
C ILE A 283 7.62 -5.99 -3.23
N CYS A 284 8.88 -6.35 -3.02
CA CYS A 284 9.98 -5.95 -3.91
C CYS A 284 9.75 -6.40 -5.37
N VAL A 285 9.24 -7.62 -5.56
CA VAL A 285 8.93 -8.15 -6.90
C VAL A 285 7.73 -7.40 -7.52
N GLU A 286 6.67 -7.18 -6.75
CA GLU A 286 5.47 -6.47 -7.20
C GLU A 286 5.78 -5.02 -7.58
N LEU A 287 6.69 -4.35 -6.88
CA LEU A 287 7.09 -2.97 -7.16
C LEU A 287 7.69 -2.80 -8.56
N VAL A 288 8.34 -3.81 -9.13
CA VAL A 288 8.80 -3.75 -10.52
C VAL A 288 7.62 -3.67 -11.48
N ILE A 289 6.59 -4.49 -11.26
CA ILE A 289 5.36 -4.48 -12.07
C ILE A 289 4.65 -3.14 -11.91
N VAL A 290 4.55 -2.64 -10.69
CA VAL A 290 3.92 -1.34 -10.39
C VAL A 290 4.69 -0.18 -11.01
N ALA A 291 6.03 -0.18 -10.97
CA ALA A 291 6.85 0.85 -11.61
C ALA A 291 6.58 0.91 -13.12
N ILE A 292 6.47 -0.25 -13.77
CA ILE A 292 6.10 -0.34 -15.18
C ILE A 292 4.66 0.17 -15.41
N ALA A 293 3.70 -0.24 -14.58
CA ALA A 293 2.31 0.21 -14.68
C ALA A 293 2.18 1.73 -14.49
N LEU A 294 2.93 2.33 -13.54
CA LEU A 294 2.97 3.78 -13.35
C LEU A 294 3.54 4.52 -14.56
N ARG A 295 4.51 3.94 -15.26
CA ARG A 295 5.04 4.53 -16.50
C ARG A 295 3.97 4.66 -17.58
N TYR A 296 3.07 3.66 -17.68
CA TYR A 296 1.93 3.72 -18.61
C TYR A 296 0.79 4.60 -18.08
N ALA A 297 0.56 4.63 -16.76
CA ALA A 297 -0.49 5.43 -16.16
C ALA A 297 -0.18 6.93 -16.20
N PHE A 298 1.10 7.32 -16.08
CA PHE A 298 1.56 8.71 -16.07
C PHE A 298 2.61 8.95 -17.18
N PRO A 299 2.21 8.91 -18.47
CA PRO A 299 3.17 9.11 -19.54
C PRO A 299 3.61 10.59 -19.61
N TYR A 300 4.92 10.80 -19.61
CA TYR A 300 5.50 12.14 -19.76
C TYR A 300 5.32 12.73 -21.17
N SER A 301 5.05 11.89 -22.17
CA SER A 301 4.88 12.29 -23.58
C SER A 301 3.75 13.31 -23.79
N ILE A 302 2.72 13.28 -22.95
CA ILE A 302 1.61 14.26 -23.00
C ILE A 302 2.14 15.69 -22.78
N TYR A 303 3.13 15.85 -21.90
CA TYR A 303 3.71 17.15 -21.54
C TYR A 303 4.76 17.61 -22.53
N VAL A 304 5.38 16.70 -23.30
CA VAL A 304 6.30 17.04 -24.41
C VAL A 304 5.55 17.70 -25.56
N LEU A 305 4.34 17.24 -25.88
CA LEU A 305 3.50 17.81 -26.95
C LEU A 305 3.07 19.26 -26.64
N HIS A 306 2.90 19.62 -25.38
CA HIS A 306 2.63 21.02 -24.97
C HIS A 306 3.81 22.00 -25.15
N LEU A 307 5.02 21.51 -25.42
CA LEU A 307 6.19 22.34 -25.76
C LEU A 307 6.25 22.70 -27.26
N ILE A 308 5.51 21.99 -28.10
CA ILE A 308 5.59 22.09 -29.57
C ILE A 308 4.42 22.94 -30.13
N VAL A 309 3.41 23.20 -29.33
CA VAL A 309 2.26 24.06 -29.64
C VAL A 309 2.37 25.39 -28.90
#